data_dcf0fc2987c306e288fe44dfef6d145a
#
_entry.id   dcf0fc2987c306e288fe44dfef6d145a
#
_cell.length_a   1.000
_cell.length_b   1.000
_cell.length_c   1.000
_cell.angle_alpha   90.00
_cell.angle_beta   90.00
_cell.angle_gamma   90.00
#
_symmetry.space_group_name_H-M   'P 1'
#
loop_
_entity.id
_entity.type
_entity.pdbx_description
1 polymer ?
#
loop_
_entity_poly.entity_id
_entity_poly.type
_entity_poly.pdbx_seq_one_letter_code
_entity_poly.pdbx_strand_id
1 'polypeptide(L)'
;MEKHIAAYAELNVLSNFSFLEGGSHPEELIERAAFLGYRAIALTDRNTLAGVVRFHTAAKSKGIQAIIGARIDIEDGASFICLPKDRSAYSRLSKLLTLGKRRAQKSMCKLWRSDIVEYLQGQILIILPPLSFSASKLYVDQKRIDLEFADELSKWVEQLSGSVYLSCLLYTSPSPRD
;
A
#
# COMPACT_ATOMS: atom_id res chain seq x y z
N MET A 1 30.71 -18.50 5.13
CA MET A 1 29.72 -18.32 4.06
C MET A 1 28.71 -17.30 4.56
N GLU A 2 28.91 -16.04 4.25
CA GLU A 2 27.90 -15.01 4.55
C GLU A 2 26.69 -15.28 3.64
N LYS A 3 25.55 -15.61 4.25
CA LYS A 3 24.28 -15.61 3.55
C LYS A 3 24.00 -14.16 3.13
N HIS A 4 24.14 -13.85 1.85
CA HIS A 4 23.53 -12.66 1.26
C HIS A 4 22.01 -12.78 1.44
N ILE A 5 21.51 -12.37 2.60
CA ILE A 5 20.07 -12.15 2.78
C ILE A 5 19.75 -10.96 1.89
N ALA A 6 18.99 -11.20 0.83
CA ALA A 6 18.48 -10.12 -0.02
C ALA A 6 17.82 -9.08 0.88
N ALA A 7 18.21 -7.81 0.74
CA ALA A 7 17.69 -6.72 1.55
C ALA A 7 16.17 -6.60 1.28
N TYR A 8 15.35 -7.09 2.21
CA TYR A 8 13.89 -7.08 2.09
C TYR A 8 13.29 -5.78 2.63
N ALA A 9 12.28 -5.29 1.94
CA ALA A 9 11.45 -4.17 2.39
C ALA A 9 9.97 -4.56 2.26
N GLU A 10 9.22 -4.46 3.37
CA GLU A 10 7.77 -4.68 3.35
C GLU A 10 7.06 -3.36 3.03
N LEU A 11 6.24 -3.36 1.98
CA LEU A 11 5.59 -2.15 1.46
C LEU A 11 4.08 -2.07 1.72
N ASN A 12 3.47 -3.10 2.32
CA ASN A 12 2.03 -3.14 2.56
C ASN A 12 1.74 -3.55 4.02
N VAL A 13 1.97 -2.62 4.96
CA VAL A 13 1.77 -2.89 6.39
C VAL A 13 0.66 -2.00 6.95
N LEU A 14 -0.29 -2.63 7.60
CA LEU A 14 -1.40 -1.99 8.29
C LEU A 14 -1.18 -2.04 9.81
N SER A 15 -1.37 -0.92 10.48
CA SER A 15 -1.38 -0.86 11.94
C SER A 15 -2.81 -0.85 12.48
N ASN A 16 -2.95 -0.78 13.80
CA ASN A 16 -4.23 -0.63 14.49
C ASN A 16 -5.00 0.66 14.15
N PHE A 17 -4.39 1.59 13.39
CA PHE A 17 -5.08 2.74 12.81
C PHE A 17 -5.91 2.38 11.57
N SER A 18 -5.73 1.19 11.01
CA SER A 18 -6.63 0.56 10.03
C SER A 18 -7.63 -0.31 10.78
N PHE A 19 -8.71 0.30 11.25
CA PHE A 19 -9.70 -0.33 12.14
C PHE A 19 -10.27 -1.62 11.54
N LEU A 20 -10.31 -2.70 12.33
CA LEU A 20 -10.70 -4.06 11.96
C LEU A 20 -9.81 -4.76 10.92
N GLU A 21 -8.72 -4.14 10.44
CA GLU A 21 -7.79 -4.75 9.50
C GLU A 21 -6.40 -4.96 10.11
N GLY A 22 -5.89 -3.99 10.87
CA GLY A 22 -4.61 -4.10 11.58
C GLY A 22 -4.81 -4.19 13.10
N GLY A 23 -4.01 -5.05 13.76
CA GLY A 23 -4.08 -5.25 15.23
C GLY A 23 -2.88 -4.68 15.99
N SER A 24 -1.72 -4.57 15.36
CA SER A 24 -0.48 -4.15 16.02
C SER A 24 -0.30 -2.64 16.04
N HIS A 25 0.31 -2.13 17.08
CA HIS A 25 0.74 -0.73 17.12
C HIS A 25 1.91 -0.48 16.16
N PRO A 26 2.06 0.76 15.66
CA PRO A 26 3.17 1.11 14.76
C PRO A 26 4.56 0.76 15.30
N GLU A 27 4.77 0.89 16.59
CA GLU A 27 6.03 0.57 17.26
C GLU A 27 6.33 -0.92 17.25
N GLU A 28 5.33 -1.76 17.47
CA GLU A 28 5.45 -3.23 17.46
C GLU A 28 5.81 -3.74 16.06
N LEU A 29 5.25 -3.13 15.02
CA LEU A 29 5.59 -3.43 13.63
C LEU A 29 7.06 -3.13 13.33
N ILE A 30 7.57 -2.00 13.81
CA ILE A 30 9.00 -1.64 13.69
C ILE A 30 9.89 -2.62 14.47
N GLU A 31 9.52 -2.98 15.69
CA GLU A 31 10.28 -3.93 16.48
C GLU A 31 10.38 -5.29 15.80
N ARG A 32 9.25 -5.75 15.23
CA ARG A 32 9.22 -7.01 14.51
C ARG A 32 10.05 -6.97 13.22
N ALA A 33 9.96 -5.88 12.45
CA ALA A 33 10.76 -5.69 11.25
C ALA A 33 12.27 -5.65 11.53
N ALA A 34 12.67 -4.96 12.59
CA ALA A 34 14.05 -4.92 13.06
C ALA A 34 14.55 -6.32 13.49
N PHE A 35 13.73 -7.07 14.24
CA PHE A 35 14.04 -8.44 14.63
C PHE A 35 14.23 -9.38 13.44
N LEU A 36 13.42 -9.21 12.38
CA LEU A 36 13.49 -9.98 11.13
C LEU A 36 14.63 -9.52 10.20
N GLY A 37 15.34 -8.45 10.53
CA GLY A 37 16.42 -7.92 9.72
C GLY A 37 15.96 -7.22 8.43
N TYR A 38 14.76 -6.65 8.43
CA TYR A 38 14.27 -5.89 7.26
C TYR A 38 15.09 -4.62 7.08
N ARG A 39 15.39 -4.30 5.81
CA ARG A 39 16.07 -3.05 5.45
C ARG A 39 15.15 -1.84 5.62
N ALA A 40 13.88 -2.01 5.26
CA ALA A 40 12.86 -0.96 5.31
C ALA A 40 11.49 -1.56 5.56
N ILE A 41 10.58 -0.74 6.05
CA ILE A 41 9.18 -1.09 6.21
C ILE A 41 8.30 0.13 5.92
N ALA A 42 7.19 -0.07 5.21
CA ALA A 42 6.23 0.98 4.92
C ALA A 42 5.02 0.88 5.84
N LEU A 43 4.59 2.00 6.41
CA LEU A 43 3.27 2.09 7.03
C LEU A 43 2.28 2.60 5.99
N THR A 44 1.25 1.80 5.71
CA THR A 44 0.26 2.05 4.65
C THR A 44 -1.16 1.86 5.14
N ASP A 45 -1.48 2.49 6.26
CA ASP A 45 -2.80 2.44 6.87
C ASP A 45 -3.90 2.92 5.91
N ARG A 46 -5.07 2.32 6.03
CA ARG A 46 -6.23 2.55 5.16
C ARG A 46 -6.78 3.96 5.33
N ASN A 47 -6.68 4.75 4.28
CA ASN A 47 -7.17 6.13 4.19
C ASN A 47 -6.73 7.03 5.37
N THR A 48 -5.56 6.76 5.96
CA THR A 48 -5.08 7.55 7.11
C THR A 48 -3.56 7.62 7.19
N LEU A 49 -3.07 8.68 7.81
CA LEU A 49 -1.67 8.89 8.19
C LEU A 49 -1.53 9.02 9.72
N ALA A 50 -2.52 8.58 10.50
CA ALA A 50 -2.56 8.82 11.95
C ALA A 50 -1.39 8.15 12.70
N GLY A 51 -0.95 6.96 12.27
CA GLY A 51 0.16 6.21 12.88
C GLY A 51 1.57 6.70 12.55
N VAL A 52 1.71 7.61 11.58
CA VAL A 52 3.00 7.97 10.96
C VAL A 52 4.04 8.50 11.94
N VAL A 53 3.65 9.37 12.88
CA VAL A 53 4.59 9.98 13.83
C VAL A 53 5.17 8.92 14.76
N ARG A 54 4.33 8.05 15.32
CA ARG A 54 4.74 6.94 16.19
C ARG A 54 5.65 5.97 15.44
N PHE A 55 5.25 5.59 14.23
CA PHE A 55 6.01 4.71 13.33
C PHE A 55 7.41 5.26 13.03
N HIS A 56 7.49 6.52 12.59
CA HIS A 56 8.74 7.17 12.25
C HIS A 56 9.68 7.29 13.47
N THR A 57 9.13 7.65 14.63
CA THR A 57 9.93 7.77 15.87
C THR A 57 10.51 6.43 16.28
N ALA A 58 9.71 5.36 16.25
CA ALA A 58 10.17 4.01 16.54
C ALA A 58 11.23 3.52 15.52
N ALA A 59 11.03 3.78 14.24
CA ALA A 59 11.98 3.41 13.20
C ALA A 59 13.33 4.08 13.38
N LYS A 60 13.33 5.36 13.73
CA LYS A 60 14.56 6.12 14.02
C LYS A 60 15.31 5.52 15.23
N SER A 61 14.62 5.11 16.29
CA SER A 61 15.23 4.51 17.46
C SER A 61 15.86 3.14 17.20
N LYS A 62 15.31 2.37 16.24
CA LYS A 62 15.79 1.02 15.88
C LYS A 62 16.74 1.02 14.65
N GLY A 63 17.00 2.17 14.04
CA GLY A 63 17.88 2.27 12.88
C GLY A 63 17.34 1.63 11.60
N ILE A 64 16.02 1.42 11.51
CA ILE A 64 15.35 0.86 10.31
C ILE A 64 14.79 1.98 9.45
N GLN A 65 14.80 1.80 8.13
CA GLN A 65 14.25 2.80 7.21
C GLN A 65 12.71 2.76 7.23
N ALA A 66 12.09 3.84 7.70
CA ALA A 66 10.64 4.02 7.60
C ALA A 66 10.26 4.57 6.23
N ILE A 67 9.31 3.93 5.58
CA ILE A 67 8.64 4.43 4.38
C ILE A 67 7.23 4.85 4.79
N ILE A 68 6.85 6.07 4.47
CA ILE A 68 5.54 6.61 4.81
C ILE A 68 4.64 6.53 3.60
N GLY A 69 3.42 6.03 3.79
CA GLY A 69 2.40 5.96 2.76
C GLY A 69 1.00 5.81 3.32
N ALA A 70 0.06 5.55 2.46
CA ALA A 70 -1.28 5.16 2.82
C ALA A 70 -1.87 4.21 1.76
N ARG A 71 -2.68 3.26 2.18
CA ARG A 71 -3.59 2.55 1.30
C ARG A 71 -4.79 3.46 1.03
N ILE A 72 -5.08 3.69 -0.23
CA ILE A 72 -6.19 4.50 -0.68
C ILE A 72 -7.24 3.59 -1.31
N ASP A 73 -8.45 3.63 -0.77
CA ASP A 73 -9.62 3.00 -1.37
C ASP A 73 -10.44 4.07 -2.07
N ILE A 74 -10.80 3.82 -3.32
CA ILE A 74 -11.64 4.70 -4.13
C ILE A 74 -13.00 4.05 -4.40
N GLU A 75 -14.02 4.87 -4.67
CA GLU A 75 -15.40 4.41 -4.87
C GLU A 75 -15.60 3.78 -6.27
N ASP A 76 -14.77 4.16 -7.24
CA ASP A 76 -14.91 3.83 -8.67
C ASP A 76 -13.72 3.06 -9.25
N GLY A 77 -13.02 2.26 -8.43
CA GLY A 77 -11.89 1.47 -8.91
C GLY A 77 -11.18 0.66 -7.86
N ALA A 78 -10.03 0.10 -8.22
CA ALA A 78 -9.20 -0.69 -7.33
C ALA A 78 -8.54 0.16 -6.25
N SER A 79 -8.27 -0.46 -5.10
CA SER A 79 -7.44 0.13 -4.05
C SER A 79 -5.98 0.17 -4.46
N PHE A 80 -5.21 1.10 -3.91
CA PHE A 80 -3.78 1.17 -4.16
C PHE A 80 -3.01 1.73 -2.97
N ILE A 81 -1.73 1.38 -2.91
CA ILE A 81 -0.79 1.97 -1.97
C ILE A 81 -0.19 3.20 -2.63
N CYS A 82 -0.20 4.31 -1.90
CA CYS A 82 0.37 5.59 -2.31
C CYS A 82 1.59 5.89 -1.45
N LEU A 83 2.79 5.95 -2.07
CA LEU A 83 4.06 6.23 -1.41
C LEU A 83 4.65 7.55 -1.94
N PRO A 84 4.65 8.62 -1.15
CA PRO A 84 5.22 9.90 -1.56
C PRO A 84 6.75 9.83 -1.65
N LYS A 85 7.32 10.33 -2.76
CA LYS A 85 8.77 10.37 -3.01
C LYS A 85 9.47 11.49 -2.25
N ASP A 86 8.74 12.55 -1.94
CA ASP A 86 9.27 13.75 -1.31
C ASP A 86 8.23 14.45 -0.42
N ARG A 87 8.65 15.52 0.25
CA ARG A 87 7.79 16.31 1.15
C ARG A 87 6.61 16.96 0.41
N SER A 88 6.78 17.37 -0.83
CA SER A 88 5.72 17.96 -1.63
C SER A 88 4.65 16.92 -1.99
N ALA A 89 5.08 15.72 -2.36
CA ALA A 89 4.19 14.58 -2.59
C ALA A 89 3.45 14.18 -1.29
N TYR A 90 4.14 14.13 -0.14
CA TYR A 90 3.49 13.90 1.15
C TYR A 90 2.41 14.95 1.46
N SER A 91 2.67 16.21 1.17
CA SER A 91 1.67 17.28 1.32
C SER A 91 0.45 17.04 0.41
N ARG A 92 0.66 16.61 -0.84
CA ARG A 92 -0.43 16.24 -1.76
C ARG A 92 -1.25 15.06 -1.24
N LEU A 93 -0.60 13.99 -0.76
CA LEU A 93 -1.28 12.85 -0.14
C LEU A 93 -2.12 13.28 1.07
N SER A 94 -1.59 14.14 1.93
CA SER A 94 -2.32 14.67 3.09
C SER A 94 -3.56 15.49 2.68
N LYS A 95 -3.44 16.29 1.61
CA LYS A 95 -4.56 17.06 1.05
C LYS A 95 -5.63 16.15 0.45
N LEU A 96 -5.23 15.13 -0.30
CA LEU A 96 -6.12 14.11 -0.86
C LEU A 96 -6.95 13.42 0.23
N LEU A 97 -6.29 12.92 1.28
CA LEU A 97 -6.98 12.30 2.42
C LEU A 97 -7.91 13.28 3.15
N THR A 98 -7.49 14.54 3.28
CA THR A 98 -8.33 15.58 3.87
C THR A 98 -9.58 15.82 3.03
N LEU A 99 -9.44 15.88 1.70
CA LEU A 99 -10.56 16.03 0.78
C LEU A 99 -11.57 14.88 0.94
N GLY A 100 -11.11 13.64 0.90
CA GLY A 100 -11.96 12.45 1.04
C GLY A 100 -12.66 12.37 2.40
N LYS A 101 -11.99 12.73 3.48
CA LYS A 101 -12.57 12.77 4.82
C LYS A 101 -13.60 13.89 5.01
N ARG A 102 -13.39 15.05 4.40
CA ARG A 102 -14.34 16.18 4.47
C ARG A 102 -15.65 15.93 3.71
N ARG A 103 -15.61 15.09 2.70
CA ARG A 103 -16.80 14.69 1.90
C ARG A 103 -17.62 13.59 2.55
N ALA A 104 -17.03 12.84 3.45
CA ALA A 104 -17.62 11.67 4.06
C ALA A 104 -18.13 11.93 5.48
N GLN A 105 -18.95 11.02 5.99
CA GLN A 105 -19.31 10.99 7.40
C GLN A 105 -18.08 10.68 8.27
N LYS A 106 -18.19 10.97 9.58
CA LYS A 106 -17.13 10.68 10.55
C LYS A 106 -16.64 9.23 10.41
N SER A 107 -15.34 9.04 10.43
CA SER A 107 -14.64 7.75 10.26
C SER A 107 -14.64 7.17 8.84
N MET A 108 -15.26 7.82 7.88
CA MET A 108 -15.28 7.42 6.47
C MET A 108 -14.34 8.31 5.64
N CYS A 109 -14.00 7.83 4.43
CA CYS A 109 -13.25 8.58 3.43
C CYS A 109 -13.85 8.26 2.07
N LYS A 110 -14.20 9.27 1.27
CA LYS A 110 -14.76 9.09 -0.08
C LYS A 110 -13.87 9.78 -1.09
N LEU A 111 -13.25 8.98 -1.93
CA LEU A 111 -12.36 9.41 -3.00
C LEU A 111 -12.75 8.72 -4.30
N TRP A 112 -12.54 9.41 -5.41
CA TRP A 112 -12.75 8.91 -6.77
C TRP A 112 -11.45 8.98 -7.57
N ARG A 113 -11.42 8.29 -8.70
CA ARG A 113 -10.28 8.30 -9.62
C ARG A 113 -9.85 9.72 -9.99
N SER A 114 -10.80 10.61 -10.27
CA SER A 114 -10.52 12.01 -10.62
C SER A 114 -9.72 12.75 -9.55
N ASP A 115 -10.02 12.51 -8.27
CA ASP A 115 -9.28 13.12 -7.16
C ASP A 115 -7.83 12.62 -7.15
N ILE A 116 -7.63 11.33 -7.43
CA ILE A 116 -6.29 10.73 -7.41
C ILE A 116 -5.42 11.38 -8.46
N VAL A 117 -5.92 11.50 -9.70
CA VAL A 117 -5.16 12.09 -10.81
C VAL A 117 -4.66 13.50 -10.48
N GLU A 118 -5.46 14.30 -9.78
CA GLU A 118 -5.08 15.66 -9.37
C GLU A 118 -3.92 15.68 -8.37
N TYR A 119 -3.81 14.69 -7.48
CA TYR A 119 -2.82 14.67 -6.38
C TYR A 119 -1.64 13.73 -6.59
N LEU A 120 -1.52 13.10 -7.77
CA LEU A 120 -0.56 12.03 -8.04
C LEU A 120 0.89 12.44 -8.24
N GLN A 121 1.14 13.69 -8.55
CA GLN A 121 2.51 14.13 -8.85
C GLN A 121 3.48 13.79 -7.71
N GLY A 122 4.56 13.07 -8.03
CA GLY A 122 5.59 12.67 -7.06
C GLY A 122 5.20 11.47 -6.17
N GLN A 123 4.12 10.77 -6.49
CA GLN A 123 3.72 9.53 -5.82
C GLN A 123 4.27 8.29 -6.56
N ILE A 124 4.52 7.23 -5.82
CA ILE A 124 4.60 5.87 -6.34
C ILE A 124 3.27 5.20 -6.01
N LEU A 125 2.62 4.63 -7.00
CA LEU A 125 1.38 3.87 -6.81
C LEU A 125 1.64 2.38 -6.99
N ILE A 126 1.09 1.58 -6.07
CA ILE A 126 1.07 0.13 -6.18
C ILE A 126 -0.39 -0.28 -6.16
N ILE A 127 -0.92 -0.68 -7.31
CA ILE A 127 -2.32 -1.10 -7.45
C ILE A 127 -2.48 -2.47 -6.76
N LEU A 128 -3.52 -2.59 -5.94
CA LEU A 128 -3.86 -3.82 -5.24
C LEU A 128 -4.95 -4.55 -6.04
N PRO A 129 -4.73 -5.81 -6.43
CA PRO A 129 -5.77 -6.60 -7.07
C PRO A 129 -7.00 -6.70 -6.14
N PRO A 130 -8.23 -6.66 -6.67
CA PRO A 130 -9.43 -6.88 -5.85
C PRO A 130 -9.41 -8.28 -5.23
N LEU A 131 -9.96 -8.43 -4.02
CA LEU A 131 -10.00 -9.71 -3.30
C LEU A 131 -10.76 -10.82 -4.07
N SER A 132 -11.68 -10.44 -4.97
CA SER A 132 -12.32 -11.35 -5.92
C SER A 132 -11.36 -11.92 -6.97
N PHE A 133 -10.20 -11.32 -7.09
CA PHE A 133 -9.09 -11.80 -7.93
C PHE A 133 -8.40 -12.96 -7.21
N SER A 134 -9.08 -14.09 -7.16
CA SER A 134 -8.56 -15.31 -6.54
C SER A 134 -7.32 -15.79 -7.29
N ALA A 135 -6.23 -16.01 -6.56
CA ALA A 135 -5.01 -16.60 -7.12
C ALA A 135 -5.25 -17.98 -7.77
N SER A 136 -6.32 -18.68 -7.38
CA SER A 136 -6.76 -19.91 -8.03
C SER A 136 -7.22 -19.69 -9.49
N LYS A 137 -7.71 -18.51 -9.85
CA LYS A 137 -8.02 -18.15 -11.25
C LYS A 137 -6.78 -17.82 -12.07
N LEU A 138 -5.70 -17.36 -11.43
CA LEU A 138 -4.40 -17.15 -12.07
C LEU A 138 -3.71 -18.46 -12.46
N TYR A 139 -3.96 -19.55 -11.72
CA TYR A 139 -3.28 -20.83 -11.92
C TYR A 139 -3.98 -21.74 -12.94
N VAL A 140 -5.29 -21.59 -13.14
CA VAL A 140 -6.11 -22.48 -14.01
C VAL A 140 -6.20 -21.97 -15.46
N ASP A 141 -5.97 -20.68 -15.70
CA ASP A 141 -6.07 -20.15 -17.05
C ASP A 141 -5.07 -18.99 -17.26
N GLN A 142 -3.89 -19.29 -17.77
CA GLN A 142 -2.87 -18.28 -18.13
C GLN A 142 -3.38 -17.21 -19.14
N LYS A 143 -4.65 -17.22 -19.51
CA LYS A 143 -5.27 -16.33 -20.48
C LYS A 143 -6.37 -15.41 -19.95
N ARG A 144 -6.75 -15.50 -18.67
CA ARG A 144 -7.80 -14.64 -18.12
C ARG A 144 -7.29 -13.79 -16.95
N ILE A 145 -6.54 -12.78 -17.27
CA ILE A 145 -6.63 -11.51 -16.54
C ILE A 145 -8.08 -11.07 -16.70
N ASP A 146 -8.77 -10.78 -15.61
CA ASP A 146 -10.08 -10.18 -15.66
C ASP A 146 -10.01 -8.94 -16.59
N LEU A 147 -10.71 -9.00 -17.71
CA LEU A 147 -10.61 -7.97 -18.75
C LEU A 147 -10.99 -6.58 -18.22
N GLU A 148 -11.91 -6.53 -17.25
CA GLU A 148 -12.28 -5.27 -16.58
C GLU A 148 -11.12 -4.70 -15.76
N PHE A 149 -10.43 -5.56 -15.02
CA PHE A 149 -9.26 -5.14 -14.25
C PHE A 149 -8.07 -4.77 -15.15
N ALA A 150 -7.87 -5.48 -16.27
CA ALA A 150 -6.85 -5.14 -17.25
C ALA A 150 -7.11 -3.78 -17.91
N ASP A 151 -8.37 -3.49 -18.26
CA ASP A 151 -8.78 -2.19 -18.78
C ASP A 151 -8.57 -1.08 -17.74
N GLU A 152 -8.90 -1.35 -16.48
CA GLU A 152 -8.62 -0.42 -15.38
C GLU A 152 -7.12 -0.13 -15.23
N LEU A 153 -6.27 -1.17 -15.27
CA LEU A 153 -4.81 -1.01 -15.21
C LEU A 153 -4.29 -0.16 -16.37
N SER A 154 -4.79 -0.40 -17.59
CA SER A 154 -4.39 0.36 -18.79
C SER A 154 -4.69 1.85 -18.62
N LYS A 155 -5.87 2.19 -18.11
CA LYS A 155 -6.25 3.58 -17.81
C LYS A 155 -5.33 4.24 -16.78
N TRP A 156 -4.90 3.50 -15.76
CA TRP A 156 -3.95 4.02 -14.79
C TRP A 156 -2.56 4.23 -15.39
N VAL A 157 -2.07 3.30 -16.22
CA VAL A 157 -0.76 3.41 -16.87
C VAL A 157 -0.73 4.59 -17.84
N GLU A 158 -1.80 4.82 -18.60
CA GLU A 158 -1.91 5.95 -19.52
C GLU A 158 -1.88 7.31 -18.81
N GLN A 159 -2.57 7.40 -17.66
CA GLN A 159 -2.66 8.63 -16.88
C GLN A 159 -1.39 8.92 -16.07
N LEU A 160 -0.61 7.90 -15.78
CA LEU A 160 0.49 7.94 -14.81
C LEU A 160 1.79 7.42 -15.39
N SER A 161 2.41 8.19 -16.27
CA SER A 161 3.69 7.80 -16.85
C SER A 161 4.75 7.50 -15.78
N GLY A 162 5.14 6.23 -15.64
CA GLY A 162 6.40 5.81 -15.03
C GLY A 162 6.44 5.59 -13.50
N SER A 163 5.31 5.62 -12.76
CA SER A 163 5.32 5.44 -11.30
C SER A 163 4.21 4.51 -10.78
N VAL A 164 3.70 3.63 -11.64
CA VAL A 164 2.64 2.66 -11.31
C VAL A 164 3.20 1.25 -11.31
N TYR A 165 2.88 0.51 -10.26
CA TYR A 165 3.24 -0.89 -10.08
C TYR A 165 1.99 -1.70 -9.76
N LEU A 166 2.00 -2.99 -10.07
CA LEU A 166 0.97 -3.94 -9.67
C LEU A 166 1.49 -4.79 -8.52
N SER A 167 0.72 -4.89 -7.45
CA SER A 167 1.00 -5.82 -6.37
C SER A 167 0.66 -7.24 -6.81
N CYS A 168 1.52 -8.20 -6.47
CA CYS A 168 1.29 -9.62 -6.68
C CYS A 168 1.37 -10.36 -5.36
N LEU A 169 0.41 -11.23 -5.08
CA LEU A 169 0.47 -12.15 -3.94
C LEU A 169 1.29 -13.38 -4.33
N LEU A 170 2.48 -13.50 -3.77
CA LEU A 170 3.30 -14.71 -3.90
C LEU A 170 2.83 -15.75 -2.88
N TYR A 171 2.16 -16.79 -3.35
CA TYR A 171 1.95 -18.00 -2.56
C TYR A 171 3.25 -18.81 -2.55
N THR A 172 4.03 -18.69 -1.49
CA THR A 172 5.32 -19.38 -1.35
C THR A 172 5.22 -20.71 -0.60
N SER A 173 4.03 -21.10 -0.15
CA SER A 173 3.84 -22.34 0.58
C SER A 173 3.03 -23.33 -0.25
N PRO A 174 3.63 -24.45 -0.73
CA PRO A 174 2.83 -25.58 -1.14
C PRO A 174 1.98 -26.03 0.06
N SER A 175 0.71 -26.33 -0.19
CA SER A 175 -0.14 -26.90 0.84
C SER A 175 0.51 -28.18 1.37
N PRO A 176 0.53 -28.43 2.69
CA PRO A 176 1.03 -29.68 3.25
C PRO A 176 0.23 -30.92 2.81
N ARG A 177 -0.74 -30.75 1.92
CA ARG A 177 -1.63 -31.80 1.38
C ARG A 177 -1.42 -32.08 -0.11
N ASP A 178 -0.46 -31.41 -0.76
CA ASP A 178 -0.11 -31.67 -2.17
C ASP A 178 1.09 -32.61 -2.30
#